data_9bee8ee0ceb3f93a9d2d31b61bed0f7c
#
_entry.id   9bee8ee0ceb3f93a9d2d31b61bed0f7c
#
_cell.length_a   1.000
_cell.length_b   1.000
_cell.length_c   1.000
_cell.angle_alpha   90.00
_cell.angle_beta   90.00
_cell.angle_gamma   90.00
#
_symmetry.space_group_name_H-M   'P 1'
#
loop_
_entity.id
_entity.type
_entity.pdbx_description
1 polymer ?
#
loop_
_entity_poly.entity_id
_entity_poly.type
_entity_poly.pdbx_seq_one_letter_code
_entity_poly.pdbx_strand_id
1 'polypeptide(L)'
;MLNTYYNPVRTYQGVGSLSVLTQLVSSLKPGRILLLIWDESVLKNRYIKETAAAFADILTVKTFAWSNPEMFQLYEIYNETKNENYELVIAVGGGSVLDVGKSLCCLYAKPVDSLEAMRNMIAAKTYSKPHCKWIGVPTTAGTGSEVTCWATVWDSEHNKKYSVDTQDNYAYAAVIDPVLASSMPVKLAVSSALDAVCHAAESYWAKAGNTVSRAAALSAIKIIMDNIDGLLCGKEEAHDAMAQGSMLAGLAFSNTRTTACHSISYPLTMKYHIPHGVAVSMLLAPVMRLNQPYIKNRKELFNAFGVESVSELSEKVTAILEKSGSPAKLSQWGAKESDFEELVAHSMTKGRADNNPAELTAVNVEEILRSVF
;
A
#
# COMPACT_ATOMS: atom_id res chain seq x y z
N MET A 1 -8.86 -20.70 18.94
CA MET A 1 -9.40 -19.64 18.07
C MET A 1 -9.24 -20.12 16.62
N LEU A 2 -10.28 -20.07 15.81
CA LEU A 2 -10.20 -20.48 14.41
C LEU A 2 -9.48 -19.36 13.62
N ASN A 3 -8.41 -19.70 12.92
CA ASN A 3 -7.68 -18.79 12.06
C ASN A 3 -8.08 -19.02 10.61
N THR A 4 -8.48 -17.96 9.91
CA THR A 4 -8.83 -18.00 8.49
C THR A 4 -7.88 -17.14 7.68
N TYR A 5 -7.62 -17.56 6.45
CA TYR A 5 -6.94 -16.75 5.43
C TYR A 5 -7.79 -16.79 4.16
N TYR A 6 -8.01 -15.63 3.58
CA TYR A 6 -8.77 -15.49 2.34
C TYR A 6 -8.15 -14.44 1.44
N ASN A 7 -7.82 -14.81 0.22
CA ASN A 7 -7.45 -13.87 -0.85
C ASN A 7 -7.80 -14.50 -2.20
N PRO A 8 -8.79 -14.00 -2.93
CA PRO A 8 -9.27 -14.58 -4.18
C PRO A 8 -8.54 -14.05 -5.41
N VAL A 9 -7.57 -13.14 -5.26
CA VAL A 9 -6.92 -12.44 -6.37
C VAL A 9 -6.07 -13.42 -7.20
N ARG A 10 -6.33 -13.47 -8.49
CA ARG A 10 -5.45 -14.15 -9.45
C ARG A 10 -4.24 -13.29 -9.73
N THR A 11 -3.04 -13.75 -9.40
CA THR A 11 -1.81 -13.00 -9.64
C THR A 11 -1.07 -13.51 -10.87
N TYR A 12 -0.72 -12.60 -11.76
CA TYR A 12 0.17 -12.82 -12.91
C TYR A 12 1.40 -11.99 -12.67
N GLN A 13 2.55 -12.63 -12.50
CA GLN A 13 3.75 -11.95 -12.01
C GLN A 13 4.97 -12.30 -12.84
N GLY A 14 5.88 -11.34 -12.96
CA GLY A 14 7.19 -11.45 -13.62
C GLY A 14 7.26 -10.63 -14.90
N VAL A 15 8.46 -10.53 -15.44
CA VAL A 15 8.74 -9.77 -16.67
C VAL A 15 7.90 -10.29 -17.83
N GLY A 16 7.16 -9.39 -18.48
CA GLY A 16 6.26 -9.72 -19.60
C GLY A 16 4.88 -10.22 -19.17
N SER A 17 4.55 -10.24 -17.88
CA SER A 17 3.23 -10.65 -17.39
C SER A 17 2.10 -9.78 -17.94
N LEU A 18 2.38 -8.52 -18.35
CA LEU A 18 1.40 -7.66 -19.02
C LEU A 18 0.84 -8.25 -20.32
N SER A 19 1.52 -9.21 -20.93
CA SER A 19 1.04 -9.89 -22.16
C SER A 19 -0.29 -10.60 -21.99
N VAL A 20 -0.67 -10.96 -20.74
CA VAL A 20 -1.96 -11.62 -20.46
C VAL A 20 -3.14 -10.65 -20.42
N LEU A 21 -2.89 -9.32 -20.34
CA LEU A 21 -3.92 -8.33 -20.03
C LEU A 21 -5.07 -8.33 -21.04
N THR A 22 -4.78 -8.31 -22.33
CA THR A 22 -5.79 -8.32 -23.41
C THR A 22 -6.66 -9.58 -23.34
N GLN A 23 -6.05 -10.76 -23.15
CA GLN A 23 -6.79 -12.02 -23.04
C GLN A 23 -7.65 -12.05 -21.76
N LEU A 24 -7.11 -11.53 -20.67
CA LEU A 24 -7.82 -11.47 -19.39
C LEU A 24 -9.08 -10.60 -19.49
N VAL A 25 -8.97 -9.42 -20.12
CA VAL A 25 -10.10 -8.52 -20.38
C VAL A 25 -11.11 -9.20 -21.33
N SER A 26 -10.65 -9.84 -22.42
CA SER A 26 -11.51 -10.56 -23.36
C SER A 26 -12.33 -11.65 -22.68
N SER A 27 -11.74 -12.35 -21.70
CA SER A 27 -12.42 -13.43 -20.96
C SER A 27 -13.57 -12.92 -20.09
N LEU A 28 -13.53 -11.67 -19.67
CA LEU A 28 -14.58 -11.03 -18.84
C LEU A 28 -15.76 -10.51 -19.67
N LYS A 29 -15.57 -10.27 -20.96
CA LYS A 29 -16.56 -9.72 -21.90
C LYS A 29 -17.29 -8.49 -21.36
N PRO A 30 -16.57 -7.45 -20.89
CA PRO A 30 -17.21 -6.26 -20.35
C PRO A 30 -17.87 -5.43 -21.44
N GLY A 31 -19.04 -4.84 -21.15
CA GLY A 31 -19.70 -3.90 -22.03
C GLY A 31 -19.06 -2.51 -22.03
N ARG A 32 -18.47 -2.08 -20.90
CA ARG A 32 -17.77 -0.79 -20.76
C ARG A 32 -16.58 -0.95 -19.82
N ILE A 33 -15.45 -0.30 -20.17
CA ILE A 33 -14.17 -0.38 -19.46
C ILE A 33 -13.69 1.02 -19.07
N LEU A 34 -13.34 1.22 -17.84
CA LEU A 34 -12.54 2.36 -17.39
C LEU A 34 -11.07 1.93 -17.28
N LEU A 35 -10.19 2.50 -18.07
CA LEU A 35 -8.75 2.42 -17.90
C LEU A 35 -8.28 3.65 -17.11
N LEU A 36 -8.01 3.45 -15.82
CA LEU A 36 -7.52 4.48 -14.92
C LEU A 36 -5.99 4.38 -14.85
N ILE A 37 -5.30 5.44 -15.26
CA ILE A 37 -3.83 5.48 -15.32
C ILE A 37 -3.28 6.62 -14.49
N TRP A 38 -2.04 6.49 -14.00
CA TRP A 38 -1.37 7.57 -13.26
C TRP A 38 -0.85 8.68 -14.17
N ASP A 39 -0.48 8.34 -15.40
CA ASP A 39 0.08 9.25 -16.40
C ASP A 39 -0.04 8.65 -17.81
N GLU A 40 -0.16 9.47 -18.83
CA GLU A 40 -0.28 9.02 -20.22
C GLU A 40 0.93 8.23 -20.73
N SER A 41 2.10 8.36 -20.11
CA SER A 41 3.29 7.57 -20.45
C SER A 41 3.06 6.07 -20.32
N VAL A 42 2.12 5.65 -19.48
CA VAL A 42 1.68 4.25 -19.34
C VAL A 42 1.22 3.67 -20.66
N LEU A 43 0.55 4.48 -21.51
CA LEU A 43 0.08 4.07 -22.84
C LEU A 43 1.22 3.83 -23.84
N LYS A 44 2.47 4.18 -23.52
CA LYS A 44 3.65 3.83 -24.31
C LYS A 44 4.04 2.37 -24.15
N ASN A 45 3.62 1.73 -23.03
CA ASN A 45 3.84 0.30 -22.86
C ASN A 45 3.06 -0.48 -23.94
N ARG A 46 3.75 -1.38 -24.62
CA ARG A 46 3.20 -2.14 -25.75
C ARG A 46 1.90 -2.86 -25.39
N TYR A 47 1.88 -3.61 -24.31
CA TYR A 47 0.75 -4.45 -23.94
C TYR A 47 -0.47 -3.64 -23.47
N ILE A 48 -0.23 -2.53 -22.76
CA ILE A 48 -1.30 -1.61 -22.36
C ILE A 48 -1.89 -0.93 -23.57
N LYS A 49 -1.05 -0.47 -24.51
CA LYS A 49 -1.47 0.11 -25.79
C LYS A 49 -2.28 -0.88 -26.64
N GLU A 50 -1.80 -2.12 -26.76
CA GLU A 50 -2.51 -3.20 -27.49
C GLU A 50 -3.88 -3.47 -26.84
N THR A 51 -3.96 -3.52 -25.51
CA THR A 51 -5.23 -3.70 -24.79
C THR A 51 -6.17 -2.52 -25.04
N ALA A 52 -5.69 -1.28 -24.90
CA ALA A 52 -6.51 -0.10 -25.16
C ALA A 52 -7.04 -0.06 -26.60
N ALA A 53 -6.23 -0.43 -27.58
CA ALA A 53 -6.64 -0.50 -28.98
C ALA A 53 -7.66 -1.63 -29.25
N ALA A 54 -7.50 -2.79 -28.63
CA ALA A 54 -8.40 -3.93 -28.80
C ALA A 54 -9.83 -3.66 -28.28
N PHE A 55 -9.99 -2.73 -27.36
CA PHE A 55 -11.28 -2.37 -26.73
C PHE A 55 -11.65 -0.89 -26.94
N ALA A 56 -11.11 -0.22 -27.95
CA ALA A 56 -11.26 1.22 -28.16
C ALA A 56 -12.73 1.71 -28.18
N ASP A 57 -13.65 0.91 -28.71
CA ASP A 57 -15.07 1.27 -28.82
C ASP A 57 -15.81 1.30 -27.47
N ILE A 58 -15.28 0.61 -26.45
CA ILE A 58 -15.93 0.44 -25.14
C ILE A 58 -15.04 0.91 -23.98
N LEU A 59 -13.82 1.39 -24.26
CA LEU A 59 -12.83 1.76 -23.26
C LEU A 59 -12.69 3.29 -23.17
N THR A 60 -12.82 3.80 -21.95
CA THR A 60 -12.53 5.20 -21.62
C THR A 60 -11.25 5.28 -20.81
N VAL A 61 -10.32 6.15 -21.19
CA VAL A 61 -9.09 6.42 -20.43
C VAL A 61 -9.31 7.64 -19.55
N LYS A 62 -8.92 7.53 -18.27
CA LYS A 62 -8.86 8.62 -17.32
C LYS A 62 -7.53 8.62 -16.59
N THR A 63 -6.99 9.81 -16.36
CA THR A 63 -5.73 10.00 -15.64
C THR A 63 -6.01 10.45 -14.22
N PHE A 64 -5.30 9.84 -13.25
CA PHE A 64 -5.28 10.24 -11.86
C PHE A 64 -3.82 10.38 -11.39
N ALA A 65 -3.27 11.58 -11.51
CA ALA A 65 -1.85 11.88 -11.29
C ALA A 65 -1.48 12.28 -9.85
N TRP A 66 -2.40 12.10 -8.90
CA TRP A 66 -2.20 12.52 -7.52
C TRP A 66 -1.72 11.36 -6.64
N SER A 67 -0.83 11.66 -5.70
CA SER A 67 -0.48 10.77 -4.58
C SER A 67 -1.39 11.05 -3.39
N ASN A 68 -1.66 10.01 -2.58
CA ASN A 68 -2.53 10.12 -1.41
C ASN A 68 -3.92 10.70 -1.79
N PRO A 69 -4.79 9.91 -2.45
CA PRO A 69 -6.02 10.43 -3.02
C PRO A 69 -6.91 11.12 -1.96
N GLU A 70 -7.19 12.39 -2.20
CA GLU A 70 -8.06 13.19 -1.36
C GLU A 70 -9.54 12.94 -1.67
N MET A 71 -10.39 13.15 -0.69
CA MET A 71 -11.85 12.93 -0.81
C MET A 71 -12.44 13.74 -1.97
N PHE A 72 -12.02 14.99 -2.15
CA PHE A 72 -12.51 15.84 -3.24
C PHE A 72 -12.05 15.33 -4.61
N GLN A 73 -10.81 14.84 -4.74
CA GLN A 73 -10.29 14.27 -5.99
C GLN A 73 -11.02 12.99 -6.36
N LEU A 74 -11.32 12.13 -5.37
CA LEU A 74 -12.15 10.94 -5.59
C LEU A 74 -13.56 11.33 -6.05
N TYR A 75 -14.13 12.40 -5.50
CA TYR A 75 -15.46 12.89 -5.91
C TYR A 75 -15.43 13.48 -7.33
N GLU A 76 -14.39 14.20 -7.71
CA GLU A 76 -14.21 14.72 -9.07
C GLU A 76 -14.17 13.60 -10.10
N ILE A 77 -13.27 12.61 -9.94
CA ILE A 77 -13.17 11.48 -10.88
C ILE A 77 -14.45 10.63 -10.90
N TYR A 78 -15.13 10.47 -9.76
CA TYR A 78 -16.43 9.83 -9.69
C TYR A 78 -17.47 10.56 -10.55
N ASN A 79 -17.59 11.88 -10.43
CA ASN A 79 -18.53 12.67 -11.22
C ASN A 79 -18.25 12.61 -12.72
N GLU A 80 -17.00 12.54 -13.12
CA GLU A 80 -16.60 12.42 -14.53
C GLU A 80 -16.95 11.05 -15.12
N THR A 81 -17.17 10.03 -14.28
CA THR A 81 -17.22 8.63 -14.72
C THR A 81 -18.52 7.92 -14.37
N LYS A 82 -19.32 8.42 -13.43
CA LYS A 82 -20.49 7.74 -12.84
C LYS A 82 -21.61 7.36 -13.81
N ASN A 83 -21.71 8.04 -14.97
CA ASN A 83 -22.82 7.85 -15.91
C ASN A 83 -22.53 6.81 -17.01
N GLU A 84 -21.33 6.21 -17.03
CA GLU A 84 -20.88 5.35 -18.13
C GLU A 84 -21.16 3.85 -17.92
N ASN A 85 -21.71 3.46 -16.78
CA ASN A 85 -22.04 2.06 -16.44
C ASN A 85 -20.87 1.09 -16.68
N TYR A 86 -19.69 1.42 -16.16
CA TYR A 86 -18.51 0.54 -16.28
C TYR A 86 -18.72 -0.82 -15.62
N GLU A 87 -18.38 -1.88 -16.33
CA GLU A 87 -18.39 -3.26 -15.84
C GLU A 87 -16.99 -3.75 -15.43
N LEU A 88 -15.96 -3.05 -15.90
CA LEU A 88 -14.57 -3.33 -15.57
C LEU A 88 -13.79 -2.03 -15.37
N VAL A 89 -13.01 -1.97 -14.29
CA VAL A 89 -11.97 -0.96 -14.07
C VAL A 89 -10.60 -1.63 -14.20
N ILE A 90 -9.75 -1.10 -15.06
CA ILE A 90 -8.32 -1.47 -15.14
C ILE A 90 -7.55 -0.31 -14.53
N ALA A 91 -6.95 -0.51 -13.36
CA ALA A 91 -6.19 0.52 -12.66
C ALA A 91 -4.69 0.25 -12.85
N VAL A 92 -4.00 1.17 -13.55
CA VAL A 92 -2.56 1.07 -13.84
C VAL A 92 -1.82 2.23 -13.18
N GLY A 93 -1.16 1.96 -12.06
CA GLY A 93 -0.49 3.00 -11.28
C GLY A 93 0.03 2.52 -9.94
N GLY A 94 0.51 3.45 -9.15
CA GLY A 94 0.85 3.19 -7.76
C GLY A 94 -0.39 2.96 -6.89
N GLY A 95 -0.19 2.75 -5.58
CA GLY A 95 -1.26 2.51 -4.63
C GLY A 95 -2.42 3.49 -4.72
N SER A 96 -2.14 4.78 -4.98
CA SER A 96 -3.17 5.83 -5.11
C SER A 96 -4.15 5.58 -6.25
N VAL A 97 -3.65 5.21 -7.43
CA VAL A 97 -4.50 4.89 -8.60
C VAL A 97 -5.31 3.62 -8.34
N LEU A 98 -4.67 2.60 -7.75
CA LEU A 98 -5.34 1.35 -7.40
C LEU A 98 -6.45 1.59 -6.37
N ASP A 99 -6.20 2.42 -5.38
CA ASP A 99 -7.16 2.76 -4.34
C ASP A 99 -8.36 3.58 -4.89
N VAL A 100 -8.10 4.50 -5.82
CA VAL A 100 -9.18 5.20 -6.55
C VAL A 100 -10.00 4.22 -7.38
N GLY A 101 -9.36 3.33 -8.15
CA GLY A 101 -10.05 2.30 -8.93
C GLY A 101 -10.96 1.42 -8.07
N LYS A 102 -10.46 0.93 -6.92
CA LYS A 102 -11.24 0.16 -5.93
C LYS A 102 -12.43 0.97 -5.38
N SER A 103 -12.18 2.23 -5.03
CA SER A 103 -13.21 3.10 -4.46
C SER A 103 -14.34 3.33 -5.46
N LEU A 104 -14.00 3.62 -6.71
CA LEU A 104 -14.97 3.81 -7.79
C LEU A 104 -15.86 2.57 -7.99
N CYS A 105 -15.29 1.36 -7.95
CA CYS A 105 -16.06 0.13 -8.06
C CYS A 105 -17.18 0.02 -7.00
N CYS A 106 -16.92 0.46 -5.77
CA CYS A 106 -17.91 0.48 -4.69
C CYS A 106 -18.90 1.65 -4.81
N LEU A 107 -18.42 2.82 -5.28
CA LEU A 107 -19.22 4.04 -5.35
C LEU A 107 -20.21 4.03 -6.52
N TYR A 108 -19.90 3.36 -7.65
CA TYR A 108 -20.82 3.25 -8.79
C TYR A 108 -22.11 2.50 -8.47
N ALA A 109 -22.14 1.72 -7.40
CA ALA A 109 -23.33 0.96 -7.01
C ALA A 109 -24.47 1.82 -6.45
N LYS A 110 -24.17 3.06 -6.04
CA LYS A 110 -25.17 3.99 -5.48
C LYS A 110 -24.90 5.42 -5.95
N PRO A 111 -25.94 6.21 -6.28
CA PRO A 111 -25.78 7.62 -6.59
C PRO A 111 -25.17 8.38 -5.39
N VAL A 112 -24.21 9.25 -5.71
CA VAL A 112 -23.58 10.16 -4.75
C VAL A 112 -23.70 11.59 -5.30
N ASP A 113 -24.51 12.41 -4.64
CA ASP A 113 -24.93 13.69 -5.18
C ASP A 113 -24.05 14.87 -4.74
N SER A 114 -23.21 14.67 -3.71
CA SER A 114 -22.32 15.70 -3.19
C SER A 114 -21.05 15.10 -2.56
N LEU A 115 -20.02 15.93 -2.43
CA LEU A 115 -18.79 15.58 -1.71
C LEU A 115 -19.09 15.15 -0.27
N GLU A 116 -20.00 15.87 0.41
CA GLU A 116 -20.40 15.54 1.77
C GLU A 116 -21.14 14.20 1.85
N ALA A 117 -22.00 13.91 0.86
CA ALA A 117 -22.66 12.60 0.77
C ALA A 117 -21.64 11.46 0.58
N MET A 118 -20.59 11.67 -0.24
CA MET A 118 -19.51 10.70 -0.41
C MET A 118 -18.75 10.51 0.90
N ARG A 119 -18.38 11.60 1.58
CA ARG A 119 -17.68 11.56 2.87
C ARG A 119 -18.46 10.75 3.89
N ASN A 120 -19.76 11.03 4.03
CA ASN A 120 -20.65 10.34 4.96
C ASN A 120 -20.82 8.87 4.59
N MET A 121 -20.95 8.54 3.31
CA MET A 121 -21.04 7.15 2.82
C MET A 121 -19.80 6.36 3.15
N ILE A 122 -18.60 6.91 2.92
CA ILE A 122 -17.33 6.23 3.20
C ILE A 122 -17.10 6.12 4.71
N ALA A 123 -17.37 7.19 5.47
CA ALA A 123 -17.19 7.19 6.93
C ALA A 123 -18.11 6.17 7.63
N ALA A 124 -19.36 6.09 7.21
CA ALA A 124 -20.36 5.17 7.76
C ALA A 124 -20.29 3.76 7.11
N LYS A 125 -19.42 3.55 6.10
CA LYS A 125 -19.31 2.31 5.31
C LYS A 125 -20.66 1.84 4.75
N THR A 126 -21.48 2.78 4.24
CA THR A 126 -22.80 2.50 3.67
C THR A 126 -22.77 2.29 2.15
N TYR A 127 -21.60 2.30 1.52
CA TYR A 127 -21.41 1.88 0.14
C TYR A 127 -21.78 0.40 -0.05
N SER A 128 -22.13 0.03 -1.27
CA SER A 128 -22.56 -1.34 -1.60
C SER A 128 -21.36 -2.25 -1.91
N LYS A 129 -21.65 -3.52 -2.21
CA LYS A 129 -20.70 -4.38 -2.93
C LYS A 129 -20.28 -3.70 -4.22
N PRO A 130 -19.05 -3.99 -4.71
CA PRO A 130 -18.58 -3.42 -5.97
C PRO A 130 -19.58 -3.66 -7.11
N HIS A 131 -19.87 -2.61 -7.86
CA HIS A 131 -20.72 -2.66 -9.04
C HIS A 131 -20.03 -3.36 -10.21
N CYS A 132 -18.70 -3.17 -10.31
CA CYS A 132 -17.87 -3.73 -11.38
C CYS A 132 -16.66 -4.47 -10.82
N LYS A 133 -16.08 -5.33 -11.65
CA LYS A 133 -14.79 -5.96 -11.36
C LYS A 133 -13.66 -4.97 -11.58
N TRP A 134 -12.49 -5.25 -11.00
CA TRP A 134 -11.30 -4.49 -11.33
C TRP A 134 -10.06 -5.38 -11.49
N ILE A 135 -9.12 -4.90 -12.30
CA ILE A 135 -7.80 -5.48 -12.52
C ILE A 135 -6.77 -4.47 -12.01
N GLY A 136 -5.88 -4.90 -11.13
CA GLY A 136 -4.79 -4.08 -10.61
C GLY A 136 -3.51 -4.32 -11.40
N VAL A 137 -2.89 -3.23 -11.87
CA VAL A 137 -1.58 -3.25 -12.56
C VAL A 137 -0.67 -2.26 -11.83
N PRO A 138 0.05 -2.70 -10.79
CA PRO A 138 0.89 -1.81 -10.01
C PRO A 138 2.11 -1.33 -10.80
N THR A 139 2.43 -0.03 -10.65
CA THR A 139 3.66 0.58 -11.18
C THR A 139 4.65 0.93 -10.07
N THR A 140 4.35 0.55 -8.84
CA THR A 140 5.23 0.69 -7.67
C THR A 140 5.27 -0.63 -6.91
N ALA A 141 6.39 -0.94 -6.27
CA ALA A 141 6.57 -2.14 -5.46
C ALA A 141 6.63 -1.75 -3.97
N GLY A 142 5.47 -1.64 -3.32
CA GLY A 142 5.42 -1.18 -1.92
C GLY A 142 4.08 -1.45 -1.25
N THR A 143 2.99 -0.94 -1.82
CA THR A 143 1.69 -0.90 -1.15
C THR A 143 0.94 -2.23 -1.12
N GLY A 144 1.23 -3.15 -2.06
CA GLY A 144 0.46 -4.40 -2.22
C GLY A 144 -1.04 -4.16 -2.44
N SER A 145 -1.41 -2.96 -2.94
CA SER A 145 -2.81 -2.56 -3.09
C SER A 145 -3.54 -3.46 -4.08
N GLU A 146 -2.87 -4.02 -5.07
CA GLU A 146 -3.42 -4.96 -6.06
C GLU A 146 -3.95 -6.28 -5.47
N VAL A 147 -3.48 -6.64 -4.28
CA VAL A 147 -3.90 -7.88 -3.58
C VAL A 147 -4.62 -7.61 -2.26
N THR A 148 -5.04 -6.37 -1.99
CA THR A 148 -5.84 -6.01 -0.82
C THR A 148 -7.24 -5.58 -1.21
N CYS A 149 -8.20 -5.65 -0.28
CA CYS A 149 -9.61 -5.31 -0.53
C CYS A 149 -10.03 -3.93 -0.02
N TRP A 150 -9.12 -3.15 0.55
CA TRP A 150 -9.40 -1.80 1.02
C TRP A 150 -8.65 -0.76 0.21
N ALA A 151 -9.22 0.43 0.16
CA ALA A 151 -8.64 1.60 -0.45
C ALA A 151 -8.55 2.73 0.57
N THR A 152 -7.46 3.49 0.51
CA THR A 152 -7.26 4.65 1.36
C THR A 152 -7.77 5.92 0.69
N VAL A 153 -8.50 6.73 1.43
CA VAL A 153 -8.95 8.07 1.01
C VAL A 153 -8.60 9.07 2.11
N TRP A 154 -7.87 10.10 1.75
CA TRP A 154 -7.47 11.16 2.66
C TRP A 154 -8.53 12.27 2.67
N ASP A 155 -8.69 12.93 3.80
CA ASP A 155 -9.56 14.07 3.99
C ASP A 155 -8.81 15.10 4.83
N SER A 156 -7.89 15.79 4.17
CA SER A 156 -7.01 16.78 4.81
C SER A 156 -7.80 17.96 5.37
N GLU A 157 -8.96 18.29 4.78
CA GLU A 157 -9.87 19.31 5.29
C GLU A 157 -10.34 19.01 6.72
N HIS A 158 -10.54 17.73 7.05
CA HIS A 158 -11.01 17.27 8.37
C HIS A 158 -9.92 16.55 9.19
N ASN A 159 -8.67 16.58 8.73
CA ASN A 159 -7.56 15.84 9.34
C ASN A 159 -7.88 14.36 9.57
N LYS A 160 -8.51 13.69 8.58
CA LYS A 160 -8.95 12.30 8.68
C LYS A 160 -8.42 11.45 7.53
N LYS A 161 -8.33 10.16 7.80
CA LYS A 161 -8.05 9.12 6.83
C LYS A 161 -9.15 8.09 6.88
N TYR A 162 -9.80 7.88 5.75
CA TYR A 162 -10.86 6.90 5.58
C TYR A 162 -10.37 5.67 4.81
N SER A 163 -11.16 4.60 4.85
CA SER A 163 -10.94 3.43 4.00
C SER A 163 -12.28 2.96 3.42
N VAL A 164 -12.31 2.80 2.10
CA VAL A 164 -13.32 1.97 1.44
C VAL A 164 -12.87 0.53 1.62
N ASP A 165 -13.57 -0.25 2.42
CA ASP A 165 -13.09 -1.49 3.00
C ASP A 165 -14.20 -2.54 3.04
N THR A 166 -14.16 -3.48 2.11
CA THR A 166 -15.05 -4.64 2.04
C THR A 166 -14.34 -5.82 1.38
N GLN A 167 -14.53 -7.03 1.93
CA GLN A 167 -13.95 -8.25 1.35
C GLN A 167 -14.46 -8.58 -0.06
N ASP A 168 -15.56 -7.99 -0.48
CA ASP A 168 -16.07 -8.14 -1.84
C ASP A 168 -15.24 -7.34 -2.87
N ASN A 169 -14.35 -6.42 -2.42
CA ASN A 169 -13.59 -5.51 -3.28
C ASN A 169 -12.14 -5.97 -3.57
N TYR A 170 -11.86 -7.25 -3.49
CA TYR A 170 -10.62 -7.80 -4.03
C TYR A 170 -10.58 -7.68 -5.56
N ALA A 171 -9.38 -7.50 -6.12
CA ALA A 171 -9.19 -7.52 -7.57
C ALA A 171 -9.65 -8.85 -8.16
N TYR A 172 -10.21 -8.82 -9.36
CA TYR A 172 -10.40 -10.03 -10.16
C TYR A 172 -9.05 -10.65 -10.53
N ALA A 173 -8.08 -9.79 -10.87
CA ALA A 173 -6.70 -10.17 -11.11
C ALA A 173 -5.74 -9.02 -10.79
N ALA A 174 -4.51 -9.38 -10.43
CA ALA A 174 -3.36 -8.49 -10.35
C ALA A 174 -2.34 -8.90 -11.44
N VAL A 175 -1.89 -7.95 -12.25
CA VAL A 175 -0.87 -8.16 -13.27
C VAL A 175 0.36 -7.35 -12.88
N ILE A 176 1.39 -8.02 -12.42
CA ILE A 176 2.54 -7.44 -11.72
C ILE A 176 3.78 -7.59 -12.59
N ASP A 177 4.00 -6.64 -13.49
CA ASP A 177 5.16 -6.61 -14.37
C ASP A 177 6.21 -5.62 -13.81
N PRO A 178 7.37 -6.10 -13.35
CA PRO A 178 8.40 -5.27 -12.74
C PRO A 178 8.93 -4.17 -13.67
N VAL A 179 8.79 -4.32 -14.97
CA VAL A 179 9.18 -3.31 -15.97
C VAL A 179 8.45 -1.98 -15.73
N LEU A 180 7.22 -2.00 -15.24
CA LEU A 180 6.48 -0.77 -14.94
C LEU A 180 7.05 0.00 -13.75
N ALA A 181 7.71 -0.69 -12.81
CA ALA A 181 8.34 -0.09 -11.64
C ALA A 181 9.82 0.31 -11.89
N SER A 182 10.45 -0.15 -12.97
CA SER A 182 11.87 0.08 -13.22
C SER A 182 12.24 1.54 -13.48
N SER A 183 11.28 2.36 -13.89
CA SER A 183 11.48 3.80 -14.12
C SER A 183 11.36 4.68 -12.88
N MET A 184 11.03 4.09 -11.71
CA MET A 184 10.94 4.86 -10.47
C MET A 184 12.31 5.41 -10.06
N PRO A 185 12.39 6.67 -9.59
CA PRO A 185 13.59 7.18 -8.95
C PRO A 185 14.00 6.28 -7.76
N VAL A 186 15.28 6.00 -7.60
CA VAL A 186 15.82 5.11 -6.56
C VAL A 186 15.28 5.45 -5.16
N LYS A 187 15.22 6.74 -4.81
CA LYS A 187 14.69 7.20 -3.53
C LYS A 187 13.23 6.74 -3.31
N LEU A 188 12.39 6.84 -4.33
CA LEU A 188 10.99 6.41 -4.26
C LEU A 188 10.90 4.87 -4.23
N ALA A 189 11.70 4.18 -5.04
CA ALA A 189 11.73 2.72 -5.08
C ALA A 189 12.13 2.12 -3.73
N VAL A 190 13.17 2.67 -3.09
CA VAL A 190 13.62 2.24 -1.75
C VAL A 190 12.58 2.55 -0.69
N SER A 191 11.98 3.75 -0.71
CA SER A 191 10.88 4.09 0.21
C SER A 191 9.72 3.11 0.08
N SER A 192 9.33 2.76 -1.14
CA SER A 192 8.25 1.80 -1.40
C SER A 192 8.63 0.38 -0.93
N ALA A 193 9.86 -0.06 -1.18
CA ALA A 193 10.33 -1.36 -0.73
C ALA A 193 10.35 -1.47 0.80
N LEU A 194 10.79 -0.41 1.50
CA LEU A 194 10.76 -0.37 2.96
C LEU A 194 9.33 -0.33 3.52
N ASP A 195 8.38 0.29 2.82
CA ASP A 195 6.96 0.22 3.17
C ASP A 195 6.45 -1.23 3.11
N ALA A 196 6.77 -1.97 2.04
CA ALA A 196 6.45 -3.39 1.93
C ALA A 196 7.09 -4.23 3.04
N VAL A 197 8.33 -3.94 3.42
CA VAL A 197 9.01 -4.59 4.56
C VAL A 197 8.23 -4.34 5.86
N CYS A 198 7.78 -3.11 6.08
CA CYS A 198 6.98 -2.76 7.26
C CYS A 198 5.60 -3.44 7.24
N HIS A 199 4.91 -3.49 6.11
CA HIS A 199 3.67 -4.24 5.93
C HIS A 199 3.85 -5.70 6.34
N ALA A 200 4.90 -6.35 5.83
CA ALA A 200 5.21 -7.74 6.12
C ALA A 200 5.54 -7.95 7.61
N ALA A 201 6.43 -7.12 8.17
CA ALA A 201 6.82 -7.21 9.57
C ALA A 201 5.63 -7.03 10.50
N GLU A 202 4.78 -6.02 10.25
CA GLU A 202 3.59 -5.79 11.05
C GLU A 202 2.56 -6.91 10.91
N SER A 203 2.39 -7.48 9.71
CA SER A 203 1.57 -8.67 9.51
C SER A 203 2.08 -9.87 10.30
N TYR A 204 3.40 -10.05 10.40
CA TYR A 204 3.99 -11.16 11.13
C TYR A 204 3.65 -11.14 12.62
N TRP A 205 3.75 -9.98 13.27
CA TRP A 205 3.47 -9.87 14.71
C TRP A 205 2.05 -9.44 15.06
N ALA A 206 1.20 -9.04 14.10
CA ALA A 206 -0.17 -8.64 14.36
C ALA A 206 -0.95 -9.68 15.18
N LYS A 207 -1.86 -9.22 16.07
CA LYS A 207 -2.79 -10.10 16.79
C LYS A 207 -3.60 -10.97 15.84
N ALA A 208 -4.00 -10.43 14.68
CA ALA A 208 -4.72 -11.14 13.63
C ALA A 208 -3.83 -12.07 12.78
N GLY A 209 -2.51 -12.15 13.05
CA GLY A 209 -1.57 -12.96 12.29
C GLY A 209 -1.88 -14.46 12.33
N ASN A 210 -1.83 -15.12 11.17
CA ASN A 210 -2.04 -16.56 10.99
C ASN A 210 -0.83 -17.21 10.30
N THR A 211 -0.84 -18.55 10.15
CA THR A 211 0.28 -19.30 9.57
C THR A 211 0.60 -18.86 8.15
N VAL A 212 -0.42 -18.64 7.31
CA VAL A 212 -0.23 -18.26 5.90
C VAL A 212 0.34 -16.84 5.82
N SER A 213 -0.25 -15.89 6.56
CA SER A 213 0.22 -14.51 6.57
C SER A 213 1.66 -14.39 7.09
N ARG A 214 2.04 -15.16 8.11
CA ARG A 214 3.41 -15.16 8.63
C ARG A 214 4.42 -15.74 7.64
N ALA A 215 4.08 -16.82 6.95
CA ALA A 215 4.94 -17.41 5.92
C ALA A 215 5.17 -16.42 4.76
N ALA A 216 4.11 -15.78 4.28
CA ALA A 216 4.21 -14.75 3.23
C ALA A 216 5.03 -13.54 3.71
N ALA A 217 4.84 -13.11 4.96
CA ALA A 217 5.58 -12.00 5.56
C ALA A 217 7.10 -12.27 5.64
N LEU A 218 7.50 -13.44 6.12
CA LEU A 218 8.93 -13.81 6.18
C LEU A 218 9.56 -13.87 4.79
N SER A 219 8.86 -14.44 3.83
CA SER A 219 9.33 -14.49 2.44
C SER A 219 9.46 -13.09 1.83
N ALA A 220 8.48 -12.22 2.06
CA ALA A 220 8.51 -10.84 1.59
C ALA A 220 9.72 -10.07 2.15
N ILE A 221 9.92 -10.11 3.47
CA ILE A 221 11.04 -9.43 4.13
C ILE A 221 12.36 -9.94 3.56
N LYS A 222 12.54 -11.26 3.50
CA LYS A 222 13.78 -11.86 3.01
C LYS A 222 14.09 -11.46 1.58
N ILE A 223 13.12 -11.57 0.66
CA ILE A 223 13.32 -11.22 -0.76
C ILE A 223 13.72 -9.75 -0.89
N ILE A 224 13.01 -8.84 -0.22
CA ILE A 224 13.33 -7.41 -0.30
C ILE A 224 14.70 -7.12 0.30
N MET A 225 14.98 -7.60 1.52
CA MET A 225 16.21 -7.27 2.23
C MET A 225 17.46 -7.89 1.58
N ASP A 226 17.34 -9.04 0.93
CA ASP A 226 18.45 -9.66 0.18
C ASP A 226 18.78 -8.90 -1.12
N ASN A 227 17.82 -8.10 -1.65
CA ASN A 227 17.96 -7.42 -2.95
C ASN A 227 18.00 -5.88 -2.83
N ILE A 228 17.86 -5.32 -1.63
CA ILE A 228 17.75 -3.85 -1.44
C ILE A 228 19.02 -3.11 -1.86
N ASP A 229 20.19 -3.68 -1.66
CA ASP A 229 21.46 -3.09 -2.12
C ASP A 229 21.54 -3.06 -3.66
N GLY A 230 20.98 -4.05 -4.34
CA GLY A 230 20.84 -4.04 -5.80
C GLY A 230 19.94 -2.88 -6.27
N LEU A 231 18.82 -2.65 -5.57
CA LEU A 231 17.92 -1.55 -5.85
C LEU A 231 18.60 -0.18 -5.64
N LEU A 232 19.36 -0.03 -4.55
CA LEU A 232 20.16 1.17 -4.26
C LEU A 232 21.20 1.47 -5.34
N CYS A 233 21.73 0.41 -5.97
CA CYS A 233 22.68 0.50 -7.10
C CYS A 233 21.98 0.65 -8.46
N GLY A 234 20.66 0.72 -8.52
CA GLY A 234 19.87 0.85 -9.77
C GLY A 234 19.91 -0.41 -10.66
N LYS A 235 20.13 -1.60 -10.09
CA LYS A 235 20.13 -2.86 -10.85
C LYS A 235 18.71 -3.24 -11.25
N GLU A 236 18.52 -3.53 -12.53
CA GLU A 236 17.20 -3.85 -13.10
C GLU A 236 16.59 -5.11 -12.47
N GLU A 237 17.40 -6.14 -12.19
CA GLU A 237 16.95 -7.39 -11.60
C GLU A 237 16.36 -7.21 -10.18
N ALA A 238 16.77 -6.15 -9.47
CA ALA A 238 16.23 -5.85 -8.15
C ALA A 238 14.75 -5.47 -8.20
N HIS A 239 14.26 -4.88 -9.29
CA HIS A 239 12.85 -4.50 -9.43
C HIS A 239 11.93 -5.72 -9.45
N ASP A 240 12.34 -6.86 -10.02
CA ASP A 240 11.56 -8.10 -9.96
C ASP A 240 11.44 -8.59 -8.52
N ALA A 241 12.55 -8.61 -7.78
CA ALA A 241 12.55 -8.98 -6.37
C ALA A 241 11.67 -8.03 -5.52
N MET A 242 11.71 -6.72 -5.79
CA MET A 242 10.83 -5.75 -5.10
C MET A 242 9.35 -6.01 -5.41
N ALA A 243 9.01 -6.28 -6.67
CA ALA A 243 7.63 -6.59 -7.08
C ALA A 243 7.13 -7.87 -6.40
N GLN A 244 7.95 -8.92 -6.34
CA GLN A 244 7.64 -10.18 -5.64
C GLN A 244 7.43 -9.94 -4.14
N GLY A 245 8.38 -9.25 -3.51
CA GLY A 245 8.33 -8.97 -2.09
C GLY A 245 7.12 -8.10 -1.71
N SER A 246 6.82 -7.08 -2.50
CA SER A 246 5.65 -6.22 -2.30
C SER A 246 4.33 -6.98 -2.40
N MET A 247 4.18 -7.84 -3.42
CA MET A 247 3.00 -8.70 -3.55
C MET A 247 2.85 -9.64 -2.35
N LEU A 248 3.92 -10.31 -1.92
CA LEU A 248 3.88 -11.21 -0.77
C LEU A 248 3.55 -10.45 0.53
N ALA A 249 4.10 -9.25 0.72
CA ALA A 249 3.73 -8.36 1.82
C ALA A 249 2.25 -8.00 1.76
N GLY A 250 1.74 -7.66 0.57
CA GLY A 250 0.33 -7.41 0.32
C GLY A 250 -0.56 -8.59 0.71
N LEU A 251 -0.21 -9.79 0.27
CA LEU A 251 -0.91 -11.03 0.64
C LEU A 251 -0.86 -11.25 2.16
N ALA A 252 0.28 -11.02 2.80
CA ALA A 252 0.43 -11.17 4.24
C ALA A 252 -0.53 -10.23 4.99
N PHE A 253 -0.46 -8.92 4.75
CA PHE A 253 -1.25 -7.97 5.53
C PHE A 253 -2.70 -7.84 5.06
N SER A 254 -3.07 -8.37 3.89
CA SER A 254 -4.46 -8.37 3.40
C SER A 254 -5.46 -9.03 4.38
N ASN A 255 -4.99 -9.92 5.24
CA ASN A 255 -5.81 -10.60 6.24
C ASN A 255 -5.56 -10.13 7.68
N THR A 256 -4.43 -9.46 7.93
CA THR A 256 -4.03 -9.06 9.28
C THR A 256 -4.15 -7.57 9.53
N ARG A 257 -4.11 -6.76 8.47
CA ARG A 257 -3.86 -5.32 8.53
C ARG A 257 -2.48 -4.99 9.10
N THR A 258 -2.20 -3.70 9.23
CA THR A 258 -0.99 -3.16 9.85
C THR A 258 -1.18 -2.90 11.34
N THR A 259 -0.15 -2.42 12.03
CA THR A 259 -0.14 -2.20 13.48
C THR A 259 0.44 -0.82 13.85
N ALA A 260 1.38 -0.77 14.78
CA ALA A 260 1.90 0.44 15.40
C ALA A 260 2.74 1.31 14.44
N CYS A 261 3.59 0.73 13.58
CA CYS A 261 4.41 1.53 12.67
C CYS A 261 3.54 2.42 11.78
N HIS A 262 2.54 1.82 11.13
CA HIS A 262 1.61 2.57 10.28
C HIS A 262 0.72 3.52 11.09
N SER A 263 0.30 3.13 12.30
CA SER A 263 -0.51 4.01 13.15
C SER A 263 0.23 5.28 13.52
N ILE A 264 1.49 5.17 13.94
CA ILE A 264 2.34 6.28 14.38
C ILE A 264 2.83 7.12 13.19
N SER A 265 3.01 6.52 12.00
CA SER A 265 3.52 7.23 10.83
C SER A 265 2.55 8.26 10.23
N TYR A 266 1.24 8.12 10.42
CA TYR A 266 0.26 8.99 9.78
C TYR A 266 0.43 10.48 10.13
N PRO A 267 0.49 10.89 11.40
CA PRO A 267 0.73 12.30 11.74
C PRO A 267 2.08 12.79 11.22
N LEU A 268 3.10 11.93 11.12
CA LEU A 268 4.41 12.27 10.57
C LEU A 268 4.32 12.61 9.08
N THR A 269 3.61 11.79 8.31
CA THR A 269 3.38 12.02 6.88
C THR A 269 2.55 13.29 6.66
N MET A 270 1.49 13.50 7.43
CA MET A 270 0.61 14.65 7.26
C MET A 270 1.28 15.97 7.65
N LYS A 271 1.97 16.01 8.80
CA LYS A 271 2.52 17.25 9.36
C LYS A 271 3.84 17.67 8.70
N TYR A 272 4.73 16.72 8.42
CA TYR A 272 6.08 17.00 7.92
C TYR A 272 6.29 16.58 6.46
N HIS A 273 5.27 16.08 5.79
CA HIS A 273 5.35 15.59 4.42
C HIS A 273 6.43 14.53 4.21
N ILE A 274 6.74 13.75 5.26
CA ILE A 274 7.67 12.63 5.17
C ILE A 274 7.05 11.59 4.22
N PRO A 275 7.77 11.11 3.19
CA PRO A 275 7.29 10.04 2.34
C PRO A 275 6.85 8.84 3.20
N HIS A 276 5.68 8.28 2.93
CA HIS A 276 5.04 7.29 3.81
C HIS A 276 5.96 6.13 4.19
N GLY A 277 6.60 5.50 3.21
CA GLY A 277 7.51 4.38 3.46
C GLY A 277 8.74 4.76 4.29
N VAL A 278 9.22 6.02 4.19
CA VAL A 278 10.28 6.53 5.08
C VAL A 278 9.74 6.68 6.50
N ALA A 279 8.57 7.31 6.68
CA ALA A 279 7.97 7.49 7.99
C ALA A 279 7.72 6.17 8.72
N VAL A 280 7.19 5.16 8.01
CA VAL A 280 6.91 3.85 8.57
C VAL A 280 8.19 3.10 8.91
N SER A 281 9.20 3.14 8.02
CA SER A 281 10.45 2.40 8.20
C SER A 281 11.32 2.94 9.33
N MET A 282 11.35 4.25 9.58
CA MET A 282 12.02 4.81 10.76
C MET A 282 11.48 4.21 12.06
N LEU A 283 10.19 3.87 12.11
CA LEU A 283 9.52 3.33 13.29
C LEU A 283 9.67 1.82 13.45
N LEU A 284 10.18 1.11 12.43
CA LEU A 284 10.22 -0.36 12.40
C LEU A 284 11.00 -0.96 13.59
N ALA A 285 12.22 -0.51 13.81
CA ALA A 285 13.06 -1.05 14.89
C ALA A 285 12.53 -0.71 16.30
N PRO A 286 12.15 0.53 16.62
CA PRO A 286 11.60 0.83 17.95
C PRO A 286 10.26 0.14 18.21
N VAL A 287 9.37 0.02 17.22
CA VAL A 287 8.13 -0.74 17.39
C VAL A 287 8.42 -2.24 17.56
N MET A 288 9.38 -2.79 16.82
CA MET A 288 9.82 -4.17 17.01
C MET A 288 10.37 -4.39 18.42
N ARG A 289 11.12 -3.44 18.99
CA ARG A 289 11.61 -3.48 20.38
C ARG A 289 10.46 -3.58 21.38
N LEU A 290 9.42 -2.76 21.20
CA LEU A 290 8.21 -2.80 22.02
C LEU A 290 7.51 -4.16 21.91
N ASN A 291 7.43 -4.71 20.70
CA ASN A 291 6.69 -5.95 20.42
C ASN A 291 7.48 -7.23 20.73
N GLN A 292 8.79 -7.16 20.95
CA GLN A 292 9.67 -8.32 21.16
C GLN A 292 9.14 -9.38 22.15
N PRO A 293 8.58 -9.01 23.33
CA PRO A 293 8.07 -10.00 24.29
C PRO A 293 6.92 -10.84 23.74
N TYR A 294 6.20 -10.34 22.75
CA TYR A 294 5.00 -10.95 22.17
C TYR A 294 5.27 -11.74 20.89
N ILE A 295 6.45 -11.61 20.29
CA ILE A 295 6.83 -12.30 19.05
C ILE A 295 7.38 -13.68 19.39
N LYS A 296 6.63 -14.75 19.08
CA LYS A 296 6.98 -16.13 19.45
C LYS A 296 8.26 -16.62 18.78
N ASN A 297 8.41 -16.42 17.47
CA ASN A 297 9.51 -16.93 16.65
C ASN A 297 10.42 -15.78 16.18
N ARG A 298 10.96 -15.02 17.13
CA ARG A 298 11.83 -13.86 16.84
C ARG A 298 13.02 -14.19 15.96
N LYS A 299 13.62 -15.36 16.14
CA LYS A 299 14.79 -15.79 15.36
C LYS A 299 14.48 -15.88 13.86
N GLU A 300 13.30 -16.41 13.49
CA GLU A 300 12.90 -16.48 12.09
C GLU A 300 12.74 -15.07 11.48
N LEU A 301 12.16 -14.15 12.25
CA LEU A 301 11.98 -12.78 11.81
C LEU A 301 13.32 -12.06 11.66
N PHE A 302 14.24 -12.18 12.61
CA PHE A 302 15.59 -11.64 12.51
C PHE A 302 16.34 -12.21 11.32
N ASN A 303 16.27 -13.52 11.11
CA ASN A 303 16.88 -14.17 9.95
C ASN A 303 16.33 -13.63 8.61
N ALA A 304 15.02 -13.36 8.53
CA ALA A 304 14.41 -12.77 7.34
C ALA A 304 14.96 -11.35 7.05
N PHE A 305 15.24 -10.56 8.10
CA PHE A 305 15.88 -9.26 7.96
C PHE A 305 17.41 -9.37 7.68
N GLY A 306 18.01 -10.53 7.90
CA GLY A 306 19.46 -10.70 7.84
C GLY A 306 20.18 -9.94 8.96
N VAL A 307 19.64 -10.00 10.19
CA VAL A 307 20.18 -9.37 11.41
C VAL A 307 20.03 -10.30 12.61
N GLU A 308 20.73 -10.02 13.71
CA GLU A 308 20.66 -10.82 14.95
C GLU A 308 19.96 -10.07 16.09
N SER A 309 19.79 -8.76 15.95
CA SER A 309 19.21 -7.90 16.99
C SER A 309 18.40 -6.74 16.43
N VAL A 310 17.57 -6.11 17.31
CA VAL A 310 16.84 -4.87 16.97
C VAL A 310 17.80 -3.71 16.75
N SER A 311 18.97 -3.70 17.40
CA SER A 311 19.98 -2.66 17.16
C SER A 311 20.52 -2.74 15.74
N GLU A 312 20.92 -3.94 15.30
CA GLU A 312 21.34 -4.15 13.92
C GLU A 312 20.24 -3.83 12.89
N LEU A 313 18.98 -4.15 13.21
CA LEU A 313 17.87 -3.76 12.35
C LEU A 313 17.77 -2.24 12.23
N SER A 314 17.90 -1.51 13.35
CA SER A 314 17.90 -0.05 13.35
C SER A 314 19.02 0.54 12.49
N GLU A 315 20.24 0.04 12.67
CA GLU A 315 21.42 0.45 11.90
C GLU A 315 21.23 0.16 10.41
N LYS A 316 20.74 -1.04 10.07
CA LYS A 316 20.49 -1.45 8.68
C LYS A 316 19.46 -0.58 8.00
N VAL A 317 18.32 -0.30 8.64
CA VAL A 317 17.27 0.57 8.09
C VAL A 317 17.78 2.01 7.93
N THR A 318 18.47 2.54 8.94
CA THR A 318 19.10 3.86 8.88
C THR A 318 20.06 3.98 7.70
N ALA A 319 20.96 3.01 7.55
CA ALA A 319 21.93 2.99 6.46
C ALA A 319 21.26 2.93 5.06
N ILE A 320 20.16 2.16 4.92
CA ILE A 320 19.39 2.08 3.67
C ILE A 320 18.75 3.45 3.35
N LEU A 321 18.12 4.08 4.34
CA LEU A 321 17.51 5.41 4.17
C LEU A 321 18.57 6.45 3.75
N GLU A 322 19.68 6.52 4.46
CA GLU A 322 20.77 7.47 4.16
C GLU A 322 21.38 7.23 2.77
N LYS A 323 21.66 5.96 2.41
CA LYS A 323 22.15 5.60 1.06
C LYS A 323 21.15 6.00 -0.04
N SER A 324 19.85 5.95 0.24
CA SER A 324 18.82 6.40 -0.71
C SER A 324 18.69 7.93 -0.81
N GLY A 325 19.39 8.69 0.04
CA GLY A 325 19.27 10.14 0.15
C GLY A 325 18.05 10.59 0.97
N SER A 326 17.50 9.71 1.83
CA SER A 326 16.38 10.05 2.71
C SER A 326 16.88 10.28 4.13
N PRO A 327 16.52 11.41 4.79
CA PRO A 327 16.83 11.61 6.19
C PRO A 327 16.21 10.50 7.06
N ALA A 328 16.97 9.98 8.02
CA ALA A 328 16.57 8.86 8.87
C ALA A 328 16.08 9.28 10.28
N LYS A 329 16.05 10.58 10.57
CA LYS A 329 15.66 11.15 11.86
C LYS A 329 14.56 12.19 11.72
N LEU A 330 13.62 12.25 12.65
CA LEU A 330 12.51 13.21 12.63
C LEU A 330 12.98 14.66 12.67
N SER A 331 14.04 14.96 13.45
CA SER A 331 14.62 16.32 13.51
C SER A 331 15.11 16.82 12.15
N GLN A 332 15.59 15.93 11.29
CA GLN A 332 16.03 16.27 9.92
C GLN A 332 14.85 16.63 9.00
N TRP A 333 13.63 16.25 9.37
CA TRP A 333 12.38 16.62 8.70
C TRP A 333 11.70 17.84 9.31
N GLY A 334 12.37 18.51 10.26
CA GLY A 334 11.88 19.72 10.91
C GLY A 334 10.96 19.48 12.12
N ALA A 335 10.84 18.24 12.58
CA ALA A 335 10.13 17.94 13.82
C ALA A 335 10.85 18.55 15.03
N LYS A 336 10.08 18.99 16.02
CA LYS A 336 10.58 19.56 17.29
C LYS A 336 10.04 18.75 18.47
N GLU A 337 10.73 18.77 19.58
CA GLU A 337 10.24 18.09 20.81
C GLU A 337 8.89 18.62 21.28
N SER A 338 8.61 19.92 21.05
CA SER A 338 7.31 20.54 21.35
C SER A 338 6.13 19.93 20.58
N ASP A 339 6.40 19.18 19.51
CA ASP A 339 5.35 18.60 18.66
C ASP A 339 4.91 17.22 19.16
N PHE A 340 5.66 16.61 20.10
CA PHE A 340 5.44 15.21 20.50
C PHE A 340 4.09 14.97 21.15
N GLU A 341 3.57 15.89 21.95
CA GLU A 341 2.24 15.76 22.55
C GLU A 341 1.15 15.62 21.47
N GLU A 342 1.19 16.47 20.44
CA GLU A 342 0.26 16.42 19.30
C GLU A 342 0.45 15.14 18.49
N LEU A 343 1.69 14.74 18.20
CA LEU A 343 1.99 13.52 17.46
C LEU A 343 1.48 12.28 18.18
N VAL A 344 1.69 12.19 19.49
CA VAL A 344 1.19 11.10 20.34
C VAL A 344 -0.33 11.02 20.30
N ALA A 345 -1.02 12.17 20.43
CA ALA A 345 -2.48 12.22 20.41
C ALA A 345 -3.08 11.69 19.09
N HIS A 346 -2.39 11.88 17.96
CA HIS A 346 -2.85 11.44 16.64
C HIS A 346 -2.29 10.07 16.19
N SER A 347 -1.44 9.42 16.99
CA SER A 347 -0.77 8.17 16.63
C SER A 347 -1.60 6.91 16.89
N MET A 348 -2.72 6.99 17.61
CA MET A 348 -3.51 5.81 18.02
C MET A 348 -4.71 5.58 17.11
N THR A 349 -4.45 5.08 15.89
CA THR A 349 -5.51 4.81 14.91
C THR A 349 -6.22 3.50 15.21
N LYS A 350 -7.54 3.56 15.41
CA LYS A 350 -8.39 2.39 15.62
C LYS A 350 -8.27 1.37 14.47
N GLY A 351 -8.19 0.08 14.80
CA GLY A 351 -8.02 -1.01 13.85
C GLY A 351 -6.55 -1.26 13.48
N ARG A 352 -5.61 -0.44 13.95
CA ARG A 352 -4.17 -0.62 13.80
C ARG A 352 -3.46 -0.62 15.14
N ALA A 353 -3.62 0.42 15.93
CA ALA A 353 -3.06 0.49 17.30
C ALA A 353 -3.51 -0.68 18.17
N ASP A 354 -4.77 -1.01 18.15
CA ASP A 354 -5.39 -2.13 18.89
C ASP A 354 -5.04 -3.51 18.32
N ASN A 355 -4.58 -3.59 17.06
CA ASN A 355 -4.06 -4.81 16.43
C ASN A 355 -2.59 -5.10 16.80
N ASN A 356 -1.88 -4.11 17.36
CA ASN A 356 -0.50 -4.29 17.80
C ASN A 356 -0.44 -5.27 19.00
N PRO A 357 0.53 -6.21 19.05
CA PRO A 357 0.59 -7.19 20.16
C PRO A 357 0.85 -6.54 21.51
N ALA A 358 1.79 -5.60 21.60
CA ALA A 358 1.95 -4.75 22.77
C ALA A 358 0.88 -3.65 22.76
N GLU A 359 0.38 -3.28 23.94
CA GLU A 359 -0.51 -2.13 24.07
C GLU A 359 0.24 -0.84 23.74
N LEU A 360 -0.37 0.00 22.88
CA LEU A 360 0.14 1.33 22.59
C LEU A 360 -0.41 2.32 23.60
N THR A 361 0.46 2.83 24.44
CA THR A 361 0.17 3.91 25.42
C THR A 361 0.83 5.21 24.93
N ALA A 362 0.36 6.35 25.43
CA ALA A 362 0.99 7.64 25.13
C ALA A 362 2.49 7.63 25.48
N VAL A 363 2.86 6.97 26.58
CA VAL A 363 4.26 6.88 27.06
C VAL A 363 5.13 6.14 26.03
N ASN A 364 4.73 4.92 25.64
CA ASN A 364 5.58 4.15 24.71
C ASN A 364 5.58 4.70 23.29
N VAL A 365 4.52 5.38 22.85
CA VAL A 365 4.52 6.12 21.58
C VAL A 365 5.50 7.28 21.63
N GLU A 366 5.53 8.05 22.73
CA GLU A 366 6.51 9.13 22.90
C GLU A 366 7.95 8.59 22.93
N GLU A 367 8.21 7.48 23.65
CA GLU A 367 9.53 6.82 23.66
C GLU A 367 9.97 6.38 22.24
N ILE A 368 9.03 5.83 21.44
CA ILE A 368 9.27 5.46 20.05
C ILE A 368 9.67 6.71 19.25
N LEU A 369 8.90 7.79 19.32
CA LEU A 369 9.18 9.03 18.58
C LEU A 369 10.52 9.65 18.99
N ARG A 370 10.84 9.68 20.29
CA ARG A 370 12.13 10.16 20.80
C ARG A 370 13.32 9.33 20.30
N SER A 371 13.13 8.02 20.15
CA SER A 371 14.20 7.11 19.69
C SER A 371 14.61 7.32 18.23
N VAL A 372 13.79 8.00 17.44
CA VAL A 372 14.04 8.33 16.02
C VAL A 372 14.15 9.84 15.77
N PHE A 373 14.26 10.64 16.82
CA PHE A 373 14.47 12.10 16.77
C PHE A 373 15.96 12.44 16.66
#